data_ebf3cc29e270937664b501fcd2c3de6c
#
_entry.id   ebf3cc29e270937664b501fcd2c3de6c
#
_cell.length_a   1.000
_cell.length_b   1.000
_cell.length_c   1.000
_cell.angle_alpha   90.00
_cell.angle_beta   90.00
_cell.angle_gamma   90.00
#
_symmetry.space_group_name_H-M   'P 1'
#
loop_
_entity.id
_entity.type
_entity.pdbx_description
1 polymer ?
#
loop_
_entity_poly.entity_id
_entity_poly.type
_entity_poly.pdbx_seq_one_letter_code
_entity_poly.pdbx_strand_id
1 'polypeptide(L)'
;MIALIGAMPEEVAIIKEKIEDLQEKKIAHVTFYEGKYEGRDIVLMLSLPGKVNAAIATTLLLDHYKPEYVINIGTCGALQGDMEIGDMIVATEVRHFDVDATEFGY
;
A
#
# COMPACT_ATOMS: atom_id res chain seq x y z
N MET A 1 7.91 0.59 -13.16
CA MET A 1 6.81 1.26 -12.43
C MET A 1 6.88 0.88 -10.96
N ILE A 2 6.71 1.83 -10.09
CA ILE A 2 6.65 1.63 -8.64
C ILE A 2 5.20 1.84 -8.20
N ALA A 3 4.69 0.93 -7.38
CA ALA A 3 3.36 1.04 -6.81
C ALA A 3 3.43 1.47 -5.34
N LEU A 4 2.57 2.39 -4.97
CA LEU A 4 2.40 2.87 -3.60
C LEU A 4 0.99 2.52 -3.14
N ILE A 5 0.87 1.93 -1.95
CA ILE A 5 -0.41 1.52 -1.39
C ILE A 5 -0.66 2.25 -0.09
N GLY A 6 -1.83 2.87 0.02
CA GLY A 6 -2.37 3.40 1.27
C GLY A 6 -3.78 2.89 1.49
N ALA A 7 -4.18 2.74 2.74
CA ALA A 7 -5.51 2.27 3.09
C ALA A 7 -6.54 3.39 3.10
N MET A 8 -6.14 4.59 3.50
CA MET A 8 -7.03 5.73 3.68
C MET A 8 -6.58 6.94 2.86
N PRO A 9 -7.52 7.82 2.47
CA PRO A 9 -7.19 9.02 1.69
C PRO A 9 -6.11 9.89 2.32
N GLU A 10 -6.10 10.02 3.64
CA GLU A 10 -5.14 10.84 4.39
C GLU A 10 -3.70 10.33 4.23
N GLU A 11 -3.52 9.03 4.12
CA GLU A 11 -2.19 8.41 3.99
C GLU A 11 -1.55 8.70 2.64
N VAL A 12 -2.36 8.91 1.62
CA VAL A 12 -1.89 9.09 0.25
C VAL A 12 -2.01 10.52 -0.27
N ALA A 13 -2.67 11.42 0.46
CA ALA A 13 -2.99 12.77 0.00
C ALA A 13 -1.76 13.58 -0.42
N ILE A 14 -0.70 13.56 0.40
CA ILE A 14 0.52 14.33 0.13
C ILE A 14 1.23 13.81 -1.12
N ILE A 15 1.25 12.49 -1.29
CA ILE A 15 1.88 11.86 -2.45
C ILE A 15 1.08 12.14 -3.71
N LYS A 16 -0.24 12.04 -3.62
CA LYS A 16 -1.14 12.32 -4.73
C LYS A 16 -0.92 13.72 -5.31
N GLU A 17 -0.71 14.72 -4.45
CA GLU A 17 -0.46 16.09 -4.87
C GLU A 17 0.86 16.26 -5.66
N LYS A 18 1.81 15.36 -5.44
CA LYS A 18 3.13 15.39 -6.09
C LYS A 18 3.22 14.62 -7.39
N ILE A 19 2.19 13.86 -7.73
CA ILE A 19 2.16 13.09 -8.98
C ILE A 19 1.81 14.01 -10.14
N GLU A 20 2.66 13.99 -11.14
CA GLU A 20 2.45 14.73 -12.40
C GLU A 20 1.63 13.90 -13.38
N ASP A 21 0.85 14.58 -14.20
CA ASP A 21 -0.02 13.94 -15.21
C ASP A 21 -0.98 12.91 -14.61
N LEU A 22 -1.56 13.26 -13.46
CA LEU A 22 -2.41 12.38 -12.69
C LEU A 22 -3.65 11.95 -13.47
N GLN A 23 -3.86 10.65 -13.56
CA GLN A 23 -5.07 10.04 -14.10
C GLN A 23 -5.68 9.09 -13.08
N GLU A 24 -6.96 9.23 -12.85
CA GLU A 24 -7.70 8.34 -11.96
C GLU A 24 -8.34 7.21 -12.73
N LYS A 25 -8.17 5.99 -12.24
CA LYS A 25 -8.78 4.80 -12.79
C LYS A 25 -9.41 3.98 -11.67
N LYS A 26 -10.63 3.55 -11.88
CA LYS A 26 -11.32 2.71 -10.90
C LYS A 26 -11.53 1.31 -11.46
N ILE A 27 -11.10 0.30 -10.71
CA ILE A 27 -11.30 -1.11 -11.01
C ILE A 27 -12.02 -1.72 -9.83
N ALA A 28 -13.22 -2.25 -10.03
CA ALA A 28 -14.12 -2.65 -8.94
C ALA A 28 -14.32 -1.47 -7.98
N HIS A 29 -14.07 -1.66 -6.69
CA HIS A 29 -14.16 -0.59 -5.69
C HIS A 29 -12.80 0.07 -5.39
N VAL A 30 -11.76 -0.30 -6.12
CA VAL A 30 -10.39 0.17 -5.88
C VAL A 30 -10.05 1.32 -6.80
N THR A 31 -9.51 2.40 -6.23
CA THR A 31 -9.09 3.57 -7.00
C THR A 31 -7.57 3.55 -7.19
N PHE A 32 -7.15 3.73 -8.43
CA PHE A 32 -5.76 3.83 -8.84
C PHE A 32 -5.50 5.23 -9.40
N TYR A 33 -4.40 5.82 -8.99
CA TYR A 33 -3.92 7.10 -9.52
C TYR A 33 -2.61 6.85 -10.26
N GLU A 34 -2.65 7.00 -11.58
CA GLU A 34 -1.48 6.81 -12.43
C GLU A 34 -0.83 8.16 -12.73
N GLY A 35 0.47 8.17 -12.83
CA GLY A 35 1.19 9.38 -13.20
C GLY A 35 2.68 9.22 -13.10
N LYS A 36 3.38 10.35 -12.97
CA LYS A 36 4.83 10.40 -12.88
C LYS A 36 5.28 11.15 -11.65
N TYR A 37 6.37 10.70 -11.07
CA TYR A 37 7.06 11.40 -10.00
C TYR A 37 8.56 11.37 -10.29
N GLU A 38 9.14 12.56 -10.45
CA GLU A 38 10.56 12.71 -10.80
C GLU A 38 10.98 11.85 -11.99
N GLY A 39 10.16 11.83 -13.03
CA GLY A 39 10.41 11.11 -14.27
C GLY A 39 10.12 9.60 -14.21
N ARG A 40 9.68 9.07 -13.10
CA ARG A 40 9.33 7.66 -12.94
C ARG A 40 7.82 7.44 -13.01
N ASP A 41 7.43 6.36 -13.66
CA ASP A 41 6.04 5.93 -13.66
C ASP A 41 5.66 5.40 -12.29
N ILE A 42 4.56 5.94 -11.75
CA ILE A 42 4.03 5.59 -10.43
C ILE A 42 2.55 5.28 -10.55
N VAL A 43 2.11 4.29 -9.80
CA VAL A 43 0.71 4.05 -9.52
C VAL A 43 0.49 4.12 -8.01
N LEU A 44 -0.43 4.97 -7.60
CA LEU A 44 -0.86 5.11 -6.21
C LEU A 44 -2.22 4.42 -6.06
N MET A 45 -2.32 3.50 -5.12
CA MET A 45 -3.54 2.74 -4.90
C MET A 45 -4.13 3.03 -3.54
N LEU A 46 -5.43 3.27 -3.52
CA LEU A 46 -6.21 3.40 -2.30
C LEU A 46 -6.99 2.11 -2.09
N SER A 47 -6.55 1.30 -1.13
CA SER A 47 -7.11 -0.05 -0.92
C SER A 47 -8.39 -0.06 -0.09
N LEU A 48 -8.62 0.95 0.73
CA LEU A 48 -9.54 0.97 1.85
C LEU A 48 -9.10 0.06 3.01
N PRO A 49 -9.57 0.31 4.24
CA PRO A 49 -9.14 -0.47 5.40
C PRO A 49 -9.55 -1.93 5.37
N GLY A 50 -8.77 -2.76 6.03
CA GLY A 50 -9.07 -4.16 6.25
C GLY A 50 -8.30 -5.12 5.34
N LYS A 51 -8.07 -6.33 5.84
CA LYS A 51 -7.28 -7.35 5.16
C LYS A 51 -7.92 -7.81 3.84
N VAL A 52 -9.24 -7.92 3.80
CA VAL A 52 -9.97 -8.32 2.59
C VAL A 52 -9.81 -7.26 1.50
N ASN A 53 -10.01 -5.99 1.84
CA ASN A 53 -9.80 -4.89 0.89
C ASN A 53 -8.35 -4.84 0.40
N ALA A 54 -7.40 -5.01 1.31
CA ALA A 54 -5.98 -5.04 0.96
C ALA A 54 -5.64 -6.17 -0.02
N ALA A 55 -6.17 -7.37 0.21
CA ALA A 55 -5.94 -8.52 -0.65
C ALA A 55 -6.55 -8.33 -2.04
N ILE A 56 -7.79 -7.86 -2.11
CA ILE A 56 -8.47 -7.58 -3.39
C ILE A 56 -7.70 -6.51 -4.17
N ALA A 57 -7.40 -5.41 -3.52
CA ALA A 57 -6.73 -4.28 -4.16
C ALA A 57 -5.32 -4.65 -4.65
N THR A 58 -4.56 -5.39 -3.86
CA THR A 58 -3.22 -5.84 -4.24
C THR A 58 -3.26 -6.81 -5.41
N THR A 59 -4.23 -7.72 -5.44
CA THR A 59 -4.42 -8.64 -6.56
C THR A 59 -4.69 -7.86 -7.87
N LEU A 60 -5.58 -6.88 -7.82
CA LEU A 60 -5.87 -6.03 -8.97
C LEU A 60 -4.64 -5.22 -9.41
N LEU A 61 -3.89 -4.69 -8.46
CA LEU A 61 -2.66 -3.96 -8.74
C LEU A 61 -1.65 -4.83 -9.48
N LEU A 62 -1.37 -6.00 -8.96
CA LEU A 62 -0.37 -6.90 -9.54
C LEU A 62 -0.80 -7.41 -10.92
N ASP A 63 -2.07 -7.66 -11.12
CA ASP A 63 -2.59 -8.14 -12.39
C ASP A 63 -2.61 -7.06 -13.48
N HIS A 64 -3.05 -5.86 -13.15
CA HIS A 64 -3.24 -4.77 -14.13
C HIS A 64 -1.97 -3.94 -14.38
N TYR A 65 -1.09 -3.80 -13.40
CA TYR A 65 0.07 -2.89 -13.50
C TYR A 65 1.42 -3.59 -13.49
N LYS A 66 1.55 -4.74 -12.86
CA LYS A 66 2.79 -5.54 -12.76
C LYS A 66 3.99 -4.69 -12.33
N PRO A 67 3.90 -4.01 -11.18
CA PRO A 67 4.96 -3.12 -10.71
C PRO A 67 6.22 -3.90 -10.34
N GLU A 68 7.37 -3.24 -10.42
CA GLU A 68 8.65 -3.80 -9.95
C GLU A 68 8.74 -3.83 -8.44
N TYR A 69 8.19 -2.79 -7.79
CA TYR A 69 8.18 -2.64 -6.34
C TYR A 69 6.81 -2.19 -5.88
N VAL A 70 6.42 -2.69 -4.71
CA VAL A 70 5.21 -2.25 -4.01
C VAL A 70 5.62 -1.73 -2.65
N ILE A 71 5.28 -0.48 -2.36
CA ILE A 71 5.57 0.18 -1.09
C ILE A 71 4.26 0.47 -0.38
N ASN A 72 4.11 -0.07 0.82
CA ASN A 72 2.96 0.24 1.66
C ASN A 72 3.25 1.44 2.53
N ILE A 73 2.33 2.38 2.55
CA ILE A 73 2.41 3.60 3.35
C ILE A 73 1.24 3.60 4.32
N GLY A 74 1.52 3.76 5.58
CA GLY A 74 0.47 3.77 6.60
C GLY A 74 1.02 3.98 7.99
N THR A 75 0.16 3.85 8.96
CA THR A 75 0.49 3.97 10.37
C THR A 75 0.39 2.62 11.06
N CYS A 76 1.17 2.43 12.10
CA CYS A 76 1.15 1.22 12.91
C CYS A 76 1.42 1.56 14.38
N GLY A 77 1.08 0.62 15.25
CA GLY A 77 1.40 0.72 16.67
C GLY A 77 2.78 0.18 16.97
N ALA A 78 3.51 0.87 17.84
CA ALA A 78 4.80 0.42 18.31
C ALA A 78 4.63 -0.59 19.45
N LEU A 79 5.35 -1.71 19.37
CA LEU A 79 5.41 -2.73 20.43
C LEU A 79 6.66 -2.57 21.29
N GLN A 80 7.65 -1.82 20.83
CA GLN A 80 8.88 -1.52 21.56
C GLN A 80 8.78 -0.17 22.26
N GLY A 81 9.21 -0.11 23.51
CA GLY A 81 9.05 1.09 24.34
C GLY A 81 9.98 2.25 24.01
N ASP A 82 10.96 2.05 23.14
CA ASP A 82 11.92 3.06 22.70
C ASP A 82 11.51 3.80 21.43
N MET A 83 10.34 3.51 20.90
CA MET A 83 9.83 4.15 19.70
C MET A 83 8.91 5.34 20.04
N GLU A 84 9.03 6.40 19.26
CA GLU A 84 8.25 7.63 19.39
C GLU A 84 7.31 7.82 18.22
N ILE A 85 6.26 8.61 18.42
CA ILE A 85 5.33 8.99 17.37
C ILE A 85 6.10 9.72 16.27
N GLY A 86 5.91 9.30 15.03
CA GLY A 86 6.60 9.85 13.87
C GLY A 86 7.82 9.06 13.44
N ASP A 87 8.25 8.08 14.22
CA ASP A 87 9.33 7.19 13.81
C ASP A 87 8.89 6.36 12.59
N MET A 88 9.83 6.15 11.68
CA MET A 88 9.60 5.34 10.49
C MET A 88 10.20 3.95 10.67
N ILE A 89 9.44 2.94 10.26
CA ILE A 89 9.92 1.56 10.27
C ILE A 89 9.88 0.96 8.86
N VAL A 90 10.81 0.04 8.62
CA VAL A 90 10.78 -0.85 7.46
C VAL A 90 10.73 -2.27 8.01
N ALA A 91 9.62 -2.95 7.76
CA ALA A 91 9.42 -4.29 8.29
C ALA A 91 10.31 -5.31 7.55
N THR A 92 10.95 -6.19 8.30
CA THR A 92 11.69 -7.33 7.75
C THR A 92 10.80 -8.53 7.50
N GLU A 93 9.66 -8.59 8.21
CA GLU A 93 8.70 -9.67 8.10
C GLU A 93 7.31 -9.16 8.51
N VAL A 94 6.28 -9.66 7.84
CA VAL A 94 4.88 -9.36 8.16
C VAL A 94 4.12 -10.67 8.29
N ARG A 95 3.36 -10.82 9.38
CA ARG A 95 2.56 -12.02 9.66
C ARG A 95 1.17 -11.66 10.14
N HIS A 96 0.22 -12.55 9.92
CA HIS A 96 -1.06 -12.50 10.63
C HIS A 96 -0.82 -12.85 12.10
N PHE A 97 -1.27 -12.01 13.02
CA PHE A 97 -1.21 -12.30 14.45
C PHE A 97 -2.34 -13.22 14.92
N ASP A 98 -3.43 -13.24 14.17
CA ASP A 98 -4.69 -13.92 14.49
C ASP A 98 -4.96 -15.18 13.64
N VAL A 99 -3.98 -15.62 12.87
CA VAL A 99 -4.07 -16.81 12.03
C VAL A 99 -2.88 -17.72 12.28
N ASP A 100 -3.14 -18.97 12.63
CA ASP A 100 -2.12 -20.00 12.76
C ASP A 100 -2.52 -21.19 11.88
N ALA A 101 -1.76 -21.43 10.84
CA ALA A 101 -1.95 -22.54 9.91
C ALA A 101 -0.76 -23.49 9.91
N THR A 102 0.05 -23.52 10.98
CA THR A 102 1.24 -24.35 11.08
C THR A 102 0.93 -25.84 11.02
N GLU A 103 -0.26 -26.26 11.50
CA GLU A 103 -0.73 -27.66 11.41
C GLU A 103 -0.89 -28.13 9.96
N PHE A 104 -1.07 -27.19 9.01
CA PHE A 104 -1.21 -27.49 7.58
C PHE A 104 0.10 -27.29 6.81
N GLY A 105 1.21 -27.03 7.50
CA GLY A 105 2.52 -26.86 6.89
C GLY A 105 2.86 -25.45 6.40
N TYR A 106 2.13 -24.44 6.88
CA TYR A 106 2.36 -23.05 6.53
C TYR A 106 3.15 -22.30 7.58
#